data_5075d0658665e35bb40e54b717c2f977
#
_entry.id   5075d0658665e35bb40e54b717c2f977
#
_cell.length_a   1.000
_cell.length_b   1.000
_cell.length_c   1.000
_cell.angle_alpha   90.00
_cell.angle_beta   90.00
_cell.angle_gamma   90.00
#
_symmetry.space_group_name_H-M   'P 1'
#
loop_
_entity.id
_entity.type
_entity.pdbx_description
1 polymer ?
#
loop_
_entity_poly.entity_id
_entity_poly.type
_entity_poly.pdbx_seq_one_letter_code
_entity_poly.pdbx_strand_id
1 'polypeptide(L)'
;LEISSFIDKKYLEDEFSIGSNNWAISGKKSDTGYPILANDPHRTIVAPSLRYISHLVAPGWNVIGGGEPEIPGISIGHNGYGAWGLTVFRTDAEDLYVYEINPKNSNQYWHKGKWFDFDIIKESIPIKGKDNY
;
A
#
# COMPACT_ATOMS: atom_id res chain seq x y z
N LEU A 1 -4.33 15.27 22.71
CA LEU A 1 -3.07 15.40 21.96
C LEU A 1 -3.46 15.58 20.50
N GLU A 2 -3.27 16.77 19.94
CA GLU A 2 -3.45 17.01 18.51
C GLU A 2 -2.29 16.35 17.75
N ILE A 3 -2.57 15.24 17.10
CA ILE A 3 -1.63 14.52 16.24
C ILE A 3 -1.19 15.39 15.05
N SER A 4 -1.98 16.42 14.70
CA SER A 4 -1.69 17.38 13.63
C SER A 4 -0.36 18.13 13.77
N SER A 5 0.21 18.23 14.98
CA SER A 5 1.50 18.91 15.19
C SER A 5 2.72 18.08 14.82
N PHE A 6 2.56 16.78 14.54
CA PHE A 6 3.66 15.85 14.20
C PHE A 6 3.75 15.54 12.71
N ILE A 7 2.74 15.92 11.91
CA ILE A 7 2.75 15.70 10.47
C ILE A 7 3.16 17.01 9.79
N ASP A 8 4.28 17.00 9.09
CA ASP A 8 4.75 18.14 8.31
C ASP A 8 3.69 18.51 7.25
N LYS A 9 3.26 19.77 7.24
CA LYS A 9 2.25 20.31 6.31
C LYS A 9 2.56 19.99 4.85
N LYS A 10 3.84 19.88 4.50
CA LYS A 10 4.35 19.53 3.18
C LYS A 10 3.92 18.11 2.75
N TYR A 11 3.87 17.15 3.68
CA TYR A 11 3.39 15.78 3.37
C TYR A 11 1.90 15.76 3.06
N LEU A 12 1.11 16.58 3.72
CA LEU A 12 -0.34 16.67 3.48
C LEU A 12 -0.65 17.30 2.11
N GLU A 13 0.11 18.32 1.68
CA GLU A 13 -0.07 18.96 0.39
C GLU A 13 0.32 18.04 -0.77
N ASP A 14 1.38 17.26 -0.65
CA ASP A 14 1.80 16.26 -1.64
C ASP A 14 0.78 15.12 -1.77
N GLU A 15 0.14 14.70 -0.69
CA GLU A 15 -0.87 13.64 -0.70
C GLU A 15 -2.16 14.04 -1.44
N PHE A 16 -2.53 15.31 -1.42
CA PHE A 16 -3.69 15.84 -2.16
C PHE A 16 -3.44 16.01 -3.67
N SER A 17 -2.19 16.11 -4.10
CA SER A 17 -1.81 16.23 -5.51
C SER A 17 -1.70 14.88 -6.22
N ILE A 18 -1.60 13.78 -5.47
CA ILE A 18 -1.49 12.42 -5.98
C ILE A 18 -2.87 11.89 -6.35
N GLY A 19 -3.01 11.43 -7.59
CA GLY A 19 -4.24 10.86 -8.11
C GLY A 19 -3.98 9.62 -8.94
N SER A 20 -5.02 9.10 -9.54
CA SER A 20 -4.95 8.03 -10.55
C SER A 20 -6.25 7.93 -11.30
N ASN A 21 -6.15 7.42 -12.54
CA ASN A 21 -7.30 7.09 -13.36
C ASN A 21 -7.27 5.60 -13.72
N ASN A 22 -8.46 5.04 -13.86
CA ASN A 22 -8.62 3.67 -14.32
C ASN A 22 -9.94 3.56 -15.09
N TRP A 23 -9.91 2.98 -16.28
CA TRP A 23 -11.12 2.69 -17.03
C TRP A 23 -10.97 1.45 -17.90
N ALA A 24 -12.08 0.76 -18.13
CA ALA A 24 -12.16 -0.40 -18.97
C ALA A 24 -13.16 -0.18 -20.11
N ILE A 25 -12.78 -0.56 -21.31
CA ILE A 25 -13.63 -0.49 -22.51
C ILE A 25 -13.96 -1.92 -22.93
N SER A 26 -15.24 -2.21 -23.07
CA SER A 26 -15.69 -3.50 -23.57
C SER A 26 -15.23 -3.75 -25.01
N GLY A 27 -14.87 -4.99 -25.36
CA GLY A 27 -14.48 -5.38 -26.70
C GLY A 27 -15.55 -5.06 -27.77
N LYS A 28 -16.83 -4.94 -27.40
CA LYS A 28 -17.89 -4.49 -28.32
C LYS A 28 -17.73 -3.03 -28.78
N LYS A 29 -16.91 -2.24 -28.08
CA LYS A 29 -16.64 -0.83 -28.36
C LYS A 29 -15.20 -0.59 -28.85
N SER A 30 -14.41 -1.63 -29.06
CA SER A 30 -13.06 -1.55 -29.61
C SER A 30 -13.02 -2.10 -31.02
N ASP A 31 -12.16 -1.54 -31.86
CA ASP A 31 -11.97 -1.98 -33.25
C ASP A 31 -11.38 -3.41 -33.33
N THR A 32 -10.64 -3.81 -32.30
CA THR A 32 -10.04 -5.15 -32.23
C THR A 32 -11.00 -6.24 -31.76
N GLY A 33 -12.17 -5.86 -31.21
CA GLY A 33 -13.10 -6.80 -30.57
C GLY A 33 -12.66 -7.28 -29.17
N TYR A 34 -11.48 -6.87 -28.69
CA TYR A 34 -10.98 -7.22 -27.36
C TYR A 34 -11.17 -6.07 -26.36
N PRO A 35 -11.33 -6.37 -25.07
CA PRO A 35 -11.40 -5.34 -24.04
C PRO A 35 -10.07 -4.58 -23.92
N ILE A 36 -10.17 -3.31 -23.54
CA ILE A 36 -9.02 -2.43 -23.29
C ILE A 36 -9.11 -1.95 -21.85
N LEU A 37 -8.03 -2.14 -21.08
CA LEU A 37 -7.85 -1.55 -19.77
C LEU A 37 -6.81 -0.43 -19.85
N ALA A 38 -7.16 0.74 -19.33
CA ALA A 38 -6.21 1.82 -19.08
C ALA A 38 -6.09 2.06 -17.58
N ASN A 39 -4.87 2.23 -17.11
CA ASN A 39 -4.56 2.58 -15.74
C ASN A 39 -3.43 3.61 -15.71
N ASP A 40 -3.68 4.74 -15.10
CA ASP A 40 -2.84 5.93 -15.12
C ASP A 40 -2.63 6.43 -13.68
N PRO A 41 -1.69 5.81 -12.93
CA PRO A 41 -1.34 6.25 -11.59
C PRO A 41 -0.46 7.49 -11.64
N HIS A 42 -0.94 8.59 -11.08
CA HIS A 42 -0.19 9.83 -10.98
C HIS A 42 0.71 9.78 -9.76
N ARG A 43 2.02 9.87 -9.98
CA ARG A 43 3.04 9.83 -8.93
C ARG A 43 4.14 10.84 -9.23
N THR A 44 4.85 11.27 -8.21
CA THR A 44 6.02 12.12 -8.35
C THR A 44 7.08 11.44 -9.22
N ILE A 45 7.61 12.16 -10.21
CA ILE A 45 8.68 11.66 -11.08
C ILE A 45 10.02 11.92 -10.39
N VAL A 46 10.62 10.84 -9.89
CA VAL A 46 11.87 10.86 -9.13
C VAL A 46 12.78 9.70 -9.55
N ALA A 47 14.06 9.80 -9.22
CA ALA A 47 15.02 8.71 -9.34
C ALA A 47 15.65 8.42 -7.95
N PRO A 48 15.56 7.19 -7.43
CA PRO A 48 14.92 6.02 -8.05
C PRO A 48 13.41 6.16 -8.12
N SER A 49 12.79 5.56 -9.15
CA SER A 49 11.32 5.55 -9.29
C SER A 49 10.67 4.67 -8.23
N LEU A 50 9.48 5.08 -7.77
CA LEU A 50 8.63 4.25 -6.93
C LEU A 50 8.28 2.93 -7.61
N ARG A 51 8.14 2.93 -8.94
CA ARG A 51 7.71 1.74 -9.70
C ARG A 51 8.70 1.37 -10.76
N TYR A 52 8.77 0.07 -11.02
CA TYR A 52 9.47 -0.53 -12.15
C TYR A 52 8.47 -1.26 -13.06
N ILE A 53 8.87 -1.49 -14.31
CA ILE A 53 8.11 -2.32 -15.24
C ILE A 53 8.90 -3.59 -15.48
N SER A 54 8.23 -4.74 -15.43
CA SER A 54 8.84 -6.04 -15.71
C SER A 54 7.89 -6.97 -16.44
N HIS A 55 8.49 -7.93 -17.16
CA HIS A 55 7.80 -9.04 -17.78
C HIS A 55 8.37 -10.34 -17.21
N LEU A 56 7.55 -11.04 -16.45
CA LEU A 56 7.92 -12.27 -15.75
C LEU A 56 7.38 -13.48 -16.54
N VAL A 57 8.28 -14.33 -16.99
CA VAL A 57 7.95 -15.53 -17.78
C VAL A 57 8.57 -16.75 -17.13
N ALA A 58 7.76 -17.75 -16.82
CA ALA A 58 8.14 -19.05 -16.32
C ALA A 58 7.11 -20.10 -16.76
N PRO A 59 7.37 -21.41 -16.64
CA PRO A 59 6.36 -22.43 -16.93
C PRO A 59 5.04 -22.17 -16.20
N GLY A 60 3.94 -21.97 -16.95
CA GLY A 60 2.63 -21.63 -16.39
C GLY A 60 2.47 -20.19 -15.87
N TRP A 61 3.47 -19.34 -16.07
CA TRP A 61 3.48 -17.95 -15.60
C TRP A 61 3.90 -17.01 -16.72
N ASN A 62 3.06 -16.06 -17.07
CA ASN A 62 3.33 -15.02 -18.07
C ASN A 62 2.57 -13.77 -17.69
N VAL A 63 3.26 -12.80 -17.07
CA VAL A 63 2.65 -11.56 -16.56
C VAL A 63 3.57 -10.38 -16.83
N ILE A 64 3.00 -9.27 -17.26
CA ILE A 64 3.73 -8.01 -17.53
C ILE A 64 3.01 -6.84 -16.87
N GLY A 65 3.77 -5.90 -16.36
CA GLY A 65 3.22 -4.66 -15.77
C GLY A 65 4.16 -3.96 -14.81
N GLY A 66 3.59 -3.10 -13.99
CA GLY A 66 4.29 -2.33 -12.97
C GLY A 66 4.25 -3.01 -11.60
N GLY A 67 5.34 -2.90 -10.88
CA GLY A 67 5.49 -3.35 -9.49
C GLY A 67 6.17 -2.30 -8.63
N GLU A 68 6.23 -2.56 -7.34
CA GLU A 68 6.94 -1.75 -6.35
C GLU A 68 8.04 -2.60 -5.72
N PRO A 69 9.24 -2.03 -5.41
CA PRO A 69 10.40 -2.81 -4.98
C PRO A 69 10.15 -3.71 -3.76
N GLU A 70 9.32 -3.27 -2.83
CA GLU A 70 8.98 -3.96 -1.60
C GLU A 70 7.82 -4.97 -1.74
N ILE A 71 7.09 -4.93 -2.86
CA ILE A 71 5.95 -5.80 -3.12
C ILE A 71 6.30 -6.79 -4.22
N PRO A 72 6.42 -8.10 -3.93
CA PRO A 72 6.74 -9.08 -4.96
C PRO A 72 5.60 -9.25 -5.96
N GLY A 73 5.94 -9.32 -7.25
CA GLY A 73 5.00 -9.55 -8.33
C GLY A 73 4.63 -8.29 -9.12
N ILE A 74 3.48 -8.34 -9.78
CA ILE A 74 2.96 -7.26 -10.64
C ILE A 74 1.71 -6.66 -10.01
N SER A 75 1.83 -5.43 -9.52
CA SER A 75 0.72 -4.72 -8.86
C SER A 75 -0.34 -4.23 -9.85
N ILE A 76 0.09 -3.81 -11.04
CA ILE A 76 -0.76 -3.30 -12.12
C ILE A 76 -0.27 -3.90 -13.43
N GLY A 77 -1.12 -4.59 -14.17
CA GLY A 77 -0.65 -5.25 -15.39
C GLY A 77 -1.66 -6.18 -16.01
N HIS A 78 -1.15 -7.12 -16.77
CA HIS A 78 -1.96 -8.15 -17.41
C HIS A 78 -1.18 -9.46 -17.57
N ASN A 79 -1.94 -10.52 -17.79
CA ASN A 79 -1.46 -11.83 -18.21
C ASN A 79 -2.21 -12.28 -19.46
N GLY A 80 -2.08 -13.55 -19.87
CA GLY A 80 -2.78 -14.09 -21.01
C GLY A 80 -4.32 -14.22 -20.85
N TYR A 81 -4.86 -13.95 -19.68
CA TYR A 81 -6.27 -14.20 -19.34
C TYR A 81 -7.02 -12.95 -18.89
N GLY A 82 -6.33 -11.98 -18.32
CA GLY A 82 -6.97 -10.78 -17.79
C GLY A 82 -5.98 -9.65 -17.53
N ALA A 83 -6.52 -8.48 -17.25
CA ALA A 83 -5.79 -7.29 -16.86
C ALA A 83 -6.38 -6.70 -15.59
N TRP A 84 -5.54 -6.04 -14.80
CA TRP A 84 -5.94 -5.37 -13.56
C TRP A 84 -5.23 -4.03 -13.40
N GLY A 85 -5.94 -3.10 -12.81
CA GLY A 85 -5.44 -1.77 -12.51
C GLY A 85 -5.97 -1.30 -11.16
N LEU A 86 -5.24 -0.38 -10.54
CA LEU A 86 -5.56 0.16 -9.24
C LEU A 86 -5.74 1.66 -9.33
N THR A 87 -6.69 2.18 -8.58
CA THR A 87 -6.87 3.62 -8.37
C THR A 87 -7.10 3.89 -6.90
N VAL A 88 -6.79 5.11 -6.47
CA VAL A 88 -7.02 5.52 -5.08
C VAL A 88 -8.52 5.58 -4.82
N PHE A 89 -8.98 4.80 -3.88
CA PHE A 89 -10.34 4.84 -3.37
C PHE A 89 -10.28 5.42 -1.95
N ARG A 90 -10.60 6.70 -1.83
CA ARG A 90 -10.51 7.43 -0.55
C ARG A 90 -11.72 7.10 0.32
N THR A 91 -11.74 5.89 0.87
CA THR A 91 -12.67 5.53 1.94
C THR A 91 -12.01 5.73 3.28
N ASP A 92 -12.80 6.11 4.26
CA ASP A 92 -12.44 6.08 5.67
C ASP A 92 -12.45 4.61 6.13
N ALA A 93 -11.28 3.97 6.01
CA ALA A 93 -11.07 2.55 6.29
C ALA A 93 -10.06 2.30 7.43
N GLU A 94 -9.50 3.37 8.00
CA GLU A 94 -8.45 3.31 9.01
C GLU A 94 -8.79 4.23 10.18
N ASP A 95 -8.70 3.70 11.41
CA ASP A 95 -8.90 4.43 12.64
C ASP A 95 -7.66 4.36 13.53
N LEU A 96 -7.32 5.47 14.18
CA LEU A 96 -6.30 5.50 15.20
C LEU A 96 -6.93 5.49 16.59
N TYR A 97 -6.59 4.49 17.38
CA TYR A 97 -7.04 4.35 18.75
C TYR A 97 -5.95 4.73 19.74
N VAL A 98 -6.21 5.73 20.59
CA VAL A 98 -5.31 6.12 21.68
C VAL A 98 -5.81 5.47 22.97
N TYR A 99 -4.98 4.62 23.55
CA TYR A 99 -5.29 3.94 24.79
C TYR A 99 -4.63 4.64 25.99
N GLU A 100 -5.38 4.74 27.10
CA GLU A 100 -4.82 5.11 28.38
C GLU A 100 -4.01 3.95 28.96
N ILE A 101 -2.74 4.18 29.25
CA ILE A 101 -1.85 3.18 29.84
C ILE A 101 -2.00 3.20 31.36
N ASN A 102 -2.04 2.03 31.97
CA ASN A 102 -2.13 1.90 33.42
C ASN A 102 -0.86 2.48 34.09
N PRO A 103 -0.98 3.56 34.90
CA PRO A 103 0.18 4.18 35.53
C PRO A 103 0.90 3.29 36.55
N LYS A 104 0.24 2.19 37.00
CA LYS A 104 0.83 1.20 37.92
C LYS A 104 1.38 -0.04 37.23
N ASN A 105 1.02 -0.26 35.95
CA ASN A 105 1.47 -1.39 35.15
C ASN A 105 1.45 -1.02 33.67
N SER A 106 2.59 -0.66 33.11
CA SER A 106 2.75 -0.25 31.72
C SER A 106 2.38 -1.32 30.68
N ASN A 107 2.15 -2.57 31.10
CA ASN A 107 1.70 -3.64 30.24
C ASN A 107 0.16 -3.72 30.14
N GLN A 108 -0.55 -2.72 30.65
CA GLN A 108 -2.02 -2.68 30.63
C GLN A 108 -2.55 -1.39 30.02
N TYR A 109 -3.68 -1.52 29.33
CA TYR A 109 -4.44 -0.41 28.77
C TYR A 109 -5.88 -0.41 29.25
N TRP A 110 -6.47 0.79 29.32
CA TRP A 110 -7.88 0.96 29.70
C TRP A 110 -8.79 0.73 28.50
N HIS A 111 -9.79 -0.13 28.68
CA HIS A 111 -10.85 -0.34 27.70
C HIS A 111 -12.14 -0.80 28.38
N LYS A 112 -13.27 -0.23 27.96
CA LYS A 112 -14.62 -0.60 28.44
C LYS A 112 -14.73 -0.76 29.96
N GLY A 113 -14.16 0.19 30.72
CA GLY A 113 -14.31 0.26 32.16
C GLY A 113 -13.38 -0.64 32.98
N LYS A 114 -12.35 -1.23 32.36
CA LYS A 114 -11.35 -2.07 33.06
C LYS A 114 -9.98 -2.04 32.36
N TRP A 115 -8.97 -2.51 33.11
CA TRP A 115 -7.63 -2.71 32.58
C TRP A 115 -7.52 -4.07 31.89
N PHE A 116 -6.91 -4.08 30.69
CA PHE A 116 -6.55 -5.28 29.94
C PHE A 116 -5.04 -5.33 29.76
N ASP A 117 -4.48 -6.52 29.77
CA ASP A 117 -3.09 -6.73 29.45
C ASP A 117 -2.85 -6.60 27.94
N PHE A 118 -1.69 -6.04 27.54
CA PHE A 118 -1.21 -6.13 26.16
C PHE A 118 -0.75 -7.54 25.85
N ASP A 119 -1.05 -7.99 24.65
CA ASP A 119 -0.38 -9.17 24.07
C ASP A 119 0.94 -8.70 23.45
N ILE A 120 2.05 -9.04 24.10
CA ILE A 120 3.38 -8.55 23.73
C ILE A 120 4.10 -9.62 22.92
N ILE A 121 4.23 -9.41 21.61
CA ILE A 121 4.97 -10.26 20.71
C ILE A 121 6.39 -9.70 20.57
N LYS A 122 7.39 -10.48 20.93
CA LYS A 122 8.81 -10.11 20.76
C LYS A 122 9.35 -10.76 19.50
N GLU A 123 9.81 -9.92 18.57
CA GLU A 123 10.46 -10.34 17.33
C GLU A 123 11.95 -10.03 17.40
N SER A 124 12.78 -10.93 16.88
CA SER A 124 14.22 -10.72 16.78
C SER A 124 14.60 -10.53 15.32
N ILE A 125 15.13 -9.37 15.00
CA ILE A 125 15.54 -9.03 13.62
C ILE A 125 17.06 -9.17 13.52
N PRO A 126 17.58 -10.15 12.75
CA PRO A 126 19.01 -10.31 12.56
C PRO A 126 19.57 -9.19 11.69
N ILE A 127 20.59 -8.51 12.17
CA ILE A 127 21.27 -7.43 11.44
C ILE A 127 22.70 -7.87 11.12
N LYS A 128 23.10 -7.81 9.83
CA LYS A 128 24.44 -8.20 9.40
C LYS A 128 25.51 -7.34 10.10
N GLY A 129 26.39 -8.02 10.85
CA GLY A 129 27.52 -7.36 11.57
C GLY A 129 27.12 -6.63 12.85
N LYS A 130 25.92 -6.85 13.38
CA LYS A 130 25.45 -6.32 14.67
C LYS A 130 24.76 -7.42 15.47
N ASP A 131 24.67 -7.21 16.78
CA ASP A 131 23.77 -8.00 17.60
C ASP A 131 22.32 -7.78 17.17
N ASN A 132 21.45 -8.78 17.40
CA ASN A 132 20.04 -8.67 17.05
C ASN A 132 19.39 -7.48 17.76
N TYR A 133 18.50 -6.82 17.03
CA TYR A 133 17.74 -5.69 17.55
C TYR A 133 16.38 -6.15 18.05
#